data_8a96f922932c026ca3a9e34d45d69a0d
#
_entry.id   8a96f922932c026ca3a9e34d45d69a0d
#
_cell.length_a   1.000
_cell.length_b   1.000
_cell.length_c   1.000
_cell.angle_alpha   90.00
_cell.angle_beta   90.00
_cell.angle_gamma   90.00
#
_symmetry.space_group_name_H-M   'P 1'
#
loop_
_entity.id
_entity.type
_entity.pdbx_description
1 polymer ?
#
loop_
_entity_poly.entity_id
_entity_poly.type
_entity_poly.pdbx_seq_one_letter_code
_entity_poly.pdbx_strand_id
1 'polypeptide(L)'
;MEMKFDPMTGEPIQTESEPKAPEMKFDPMTGQPVQAASQPKQPQVKFDPMTGQPVQAESQPKQPEMKFDPMTGQPVQANTSAPVYDIAGAKKKKRKLPVFMGIVVALVLVCGVAFAGVKSGVFLGKSGKVALATANTISETSNLTKNLQGLNILASKNCTMDVDVDMGSDGRISATYGCTSSEKQVSGTVRIPDAGSIDFIAGIDANEVKAQIPTLGNDVYVYNYTKEKTGYLADQLDQDTIDSIDELCKTIYSNKEQKKQSSELTKIFVEQYKELEFKSATKQSFEVNGKEHSCKGYQTTITEDDIQNLLDELEDYAGDQIGDTLDDQLDVRDAFNECRDMFDDMPDMDVTFYIYKNKLACIEIEADGDDMQIIFHGGDTRMQNVEVLVNDDTVLELEGETSGKVEESRLYIDGSKVATVEYDYGSGDYEANIGNYARLNGTLKSDRKGFAFTCDADDISVEVNLSKGADLEEISGDTIDIGNASEREINDLWMEYMDLIYSF
;
A
#
# COMPACT_ATOMS: atom_id res chain seq x y z
N MET A 1 -37.87 1.46 -36.57
CA MET A 1 -37.64 0.01 -36.77
C MET A 1 -37.45 -0.22 -38.23
N GLU A 2 -36.25 -0.47 -38.71
CA GLU A 2 -35.99 -0.83 -40.11
C GLU A 2 -36.16 -2.34 -40.27
N MET A 3 -37.10 -2.75 -41.09
CA MET A 3 -37.26 -4.16 -41.48
C MET A 3 -36.21 -4.50 -42.54
N LYS A 4 -35.38 -5.49 -42.28
CA LYS A 4 -34.43 -6.05 -43.24
C LYS A 4 -35.09 -7.16 -44.05
N PHE A 5 -34.95 -7.11 -45.40
CA PHE A 5 -35.47 -8.09 -46.35
C PHE A 5 -34.31 -8.86 -46.98
N ASP A 6 -34.50 -10.11 -47.30
CA ASP A 6 -33.57 -10.94 -48.06
C ASP A 6 -33.40 -10.38 -49.47
N PRO A 7 -32.18 -10.04 -49.91
CA PRO A 7 -31.95 -9.41 -51.19
C PRO A 7 -32.16 -10.33 -52.40
N MET A 8 -32.34 -11.64 -52.20
CA MET A 8 -32.58 -12.61 -53.30
C MET A 8 -34.04 -13.04 -53.42
N THR A 9 -34.82 -13.08 -52.35
CA THR A 9 -36.22 -13.57 -52.38
C THR A 9 -37.22 -12.47 -52.05
N GLY A 10 -36.81 -11.33 -51.50
CA GLY A 10 -37.71 -10.22 -51.17
C GLY A 10 -38.57 -10.48 -49.93
N GLU A 11 -38.34 -11.56 -49.17
CA GLU A 11 -39.12 -11.90 -47.99
C GLU A 11 -38.51 -11.27 -46.72
N PRO A 12 -39.35 -10.89 -45.73
CA PRO A 12 -38.84 -10.32 -44.48
C PRO A 12 -38.13 -11.38 -43.63
N ILE A 13 -36.91 -11.10 -43.20
CA ILE A 13 -36.13 -11.96 -42.28
C ILE A 13 -36.74 -11.86 -40.89
N GLN A 14 -37.41 -12.93 -40.44
CA GLN A 14 -37.86 -13.05 -39.04
C GLN A 14 -36.67 -13.35 -38.16
N THR A 15 -36.29 -12.40 -37.30
CA THR A 15 -35.35 -12.64 -36.21
C THR A 15 -36.09 -13.36 -35.08
N GLU A 16 -35.89 -14.70 -34.96
CA GLU A 16 -36.12 -15.42 -33.69
C GLU A 16 -35.16 -14.84 -32.61
N SER A 17 -35.51 -14.71 -31.36
CA SER A 17 -36.39 -15.40 -30.44
C SER A 17 -36.54 -14.55 -29.18
N GLU A 18 -37.74 -14.30 -28.74
CA GLU A 18 -38.02 -13.94 -27.35
C GLU A 18 -37.83 -15.18 -26.45
N PRO A 19 -37.28 -15.06 -25.25
CA PRO A 19 -37.17 -16.19 -24.30
C PRO A 19 -38.59 -16.59 -23.85
N LYS A 20 -38.97 -17.83 -24.08
CA LYS A 20 -40.20 -18.43 -23.57
C LYS A 20 -40.23 -18.34 -22.06
N ALA A 21 -41.28 -17.74 -21.51
CA ALA A 21 -41.60 -17.79 -20.08
C ALA A 21 -41.75 -19.27 -19.61
N PRO A 22 -41.30 -19.62 -18.40
CA PRO A 22 -41.41 -20.97 -17.88
C PRO A 22 -42.87 -21.37 -17.71
N GLU A 23 -43.25 -22.54 -18.25
CA GLU A 23 -44.60 -23.14 -18.08
C GLU A 23 -44.87 -23.40 -16.59
N MET A 24 -45.86 -22.72 -16.03
CA MET A 24 -46.38 -23.04 -14.68
C MET A 24 -47.16 -24.35 -14.70
N LYS A 25 -46.70 -25.34 -13.93
CA LYS A 25 -47.46 -26.59 -13.74
C LYS A 25 -48.45 -26.39 -12.57
N PHE A 26 -49.71 -26.78 -12.82
CA PHE A 26 -50.77 -26.74 -11.83
C PHE A 26 -51.05 -28.16 -11.27
N ASP A 27 -51.43 -28.25 -10.02
CA ASP A 27 -51.86 -29.49 -9.39
C ASP A 27 -53.22 -29.90 -10.00
N PRO A 28 -53.33 -31.10 -10.57
CA PRO A 28 -54.57 -31.56 -11.22
C PRO A 28 -55.74 -31.78 -10.28
N MET A 29 -55.55 -31.82 -8.96
CA MET A 29 -56.66 -32.03 -8.00
C MET A 29 -57.13 -30.73 -7.32
N THR A 30 -56.27 -29.71 -7.20
CA THR A 30 -56.63 -28.47 -6.48
C THR A 30 -56.66 -27.24 -7.36
N GLY A 31 -56.11 -27.29 -8.58
CA GLY A 31 -56.07 -26.14 -9.53
C GLY A 31 -55.12 -25.00 -9.08
N GLN A 32 -54.29 -25.23 -8.05
CA GLN A 32 -53.31 -24.18 -7.59
C GLN A 32 -51.95 -24.35 -8.22
N PRO A 33 -51.21 -23.24 -8.44
CA PRO A 33 -49.85 -23.31 -8.96
C PRO A 33 -48.89 -23.95 -8.00
N VAL A 34 -48.11 -24.96 -8.43
CA VAL A 34 -47.10 -25.65 -7.62
C VAL A 34 -45.83 -24.81 -7.61
N GLN A 35 -45.53 -24.18 -6.49
CA GLN A 35 -44.20 -23.56 -6.27
C GLN A 35 -43.18 -24.67 -6.04
N ALA A 36 -42.15 -24.73 -6.87
CA ALA A 36 -41.01 -25.62 -6.73
C ALA A 36 -40.18 -25.17 -5.51
N ALA A 37 -40.49 -25.70 -4.31
CA ALA A 37 -39.65 -25.58 -3.13
C ALA A 37 -38.43 -26.49 -3.30
N SER A 38 -37.24 -25.91 -3.42
CA SER A 38 -35.97 -26.61 -3.28
C SER A 38 -35.78 -27.04 -1.83
N GLN A 39 -36.11 -28.30 -1.54
CA GLN A 39 -35.77 -28.91 -0.24
C GLN A 39 -34.27 -29.16 -0.13
N PRO A 40 -33.62 -28.76 0.97
CA PRO A 40 -32.25 -29.16 1.25
C PRO A 40 -32.20 -30.68 1.48
N LYS A 41 -31.31 -31.37 0.75
CA LYS A 41 -31.03 -32.79 0.94
C LYS A 41 -30.54 -33.02 2.38
N GLN A 42 -31.28 -33.82 3.16
CA GLN A 42 -30.80 -34.31 4.45
C GLN A 42 -29.52 -35.12 4.27
N PRO A 43 -28.50 -34.97 5.12
CA PRO A 43 -27.30 -35.79 5.07
C PRO A 43 -27.64 -37.23 5.44
N GLN A 44 -27.27 -38.17 4.60
CA GLN A 44 -27.38 -39.61 4.89
C GLN A 44 -26.41 -39.99 5.99
N VAL A 45 -26.94 -40.46 7.09
CA VAL A 45 -26.16 -41.04 8.20
C VAL A 45 -25.62 -42.39 7.75
N LYS A 46 -24.28 -42.54 7.71
CA LYS A 46 -23.61 -43.83 7.45
C LYS A 46 -23.48 -44.59 8.76
N PHE A 47 -23.86 -45.87 8.78
CA PHE A 47 -23.70 -46.76 9.89
C PHE A 47 -22.50 -47.70 9.68
N ASP A 48 -21.80 -48.02 10.77
CA ASP A 48 -20.70 -48.98 10.75
C ASP A 48 -21.29 -50.39 10.49
N PRO A 49 -20.83 -51.10 9.44
CA PRO A 49 -21.40 -52.40 9.09
C PRO A 49 -21.11 -53.54 10.10
N MET A 50 -20.19 -53.34 11.06
CA MET A 50 -19.85 -54.35 12.07
C MET A 50 -20.54 -54.13 13.43
N THR A 51 -20.85 -52.89 13.80
CA THR A 51 -21.38 -52.57 15.12
C THR A 51 -22.80 -52.03 15.07
N GLY A 52 -23.31 -51.65 13.90
CA GLY A 52 -24.65 -51.08 13.73
C GLY A 52 -24.85 -49.69 14.37
N GLN A 53 -23.79 -49.03 14.82
CA GLN A 53 -23.86 -47.70 15.42
C GLN A 53 -23.61 -46.60 14.36
N PRO A 54 -24.24 -45.42 14.50
CA PRO A 54 -23.99 -44.29 13.59
C PRO A 54 -22.58 -43.77 13.79
N VAL A 55 -21.83 -43.69 12.68
CA VAL A 55 -20.49 -43.05 12.66
C VAL A 55 -20.67 -41.54 12.81
N GLN A 56 -20.26 -40.99 13.96
CA GLN A 56 -20.21 -39.55 14.16
C GLN A 56 -19.17 -38.95 13.20
N ALA A 57 -19.63 -38.09 12.29
CA ALA A 57 -18.73 -37.27 11.46
C ALA A 57 -18.03 -36.25 12.38
N GLU A 58 -16.71 -36.35 12.47
CA GLU A 58 -15.87 -35.36 13.13
C GLU A 58 -16.00 -33.98 12.47
N SER A 59 -15.86 -32.98 13.37
CA SER A 59 -15.71 -31.53 13.09
C SER A 59 -16.98 -30.75 12.76
N GLN A 60 -17.72 -30.40 13.83
CA GLN A 60 -18.38 -29.10 13.87
C GLN A 60 -17.29 -28.00 14.07
N PRO A 61 -17.33 -26.86 13.36
CA PRO A 61 -16.50 -25.73 13.71
C PRO A 61 -16.85 -25.25 15.13
N LYS A 62 -15.85 -25.16 16.00
CA LYS A 62 -15.98 -24.59 17.34
C LYS A 62 -16.58 -23.19 17.21
N GLN A 63 -17.73 -22.95 17.83
CA GLN A 63 -18.21 -21.58 18.05
C GLN A 63 -17.13 -20.79 18.78
N PRO A 64 -16.83 -19.55 18.36
CA PRO A 64 -15.88 -18.70 19.09
C PRO A 64 -16.40 -18.48 20.51
N GLU A 65 -15.56 -18.75 21.51
CA GLU A 65 -15.83 -18.44 22.90
C GLU A 65 -16.02 -16.93 23.05
N MET A 66 -17.22 -16.50 23.45
CA MET A 66 -17.47 -15.11 23.80
C MET A 66 -16.66 -14.76 25.06
N LYS A 67 -15.70 -13.85 24.89
CA LYS A 67 -15.00 -13.26 26.04
C LYS A 67 -15.85 -12.12 26.62
N PHE A 68 -15.99 -12.11 27.92
CA PHE A 68 -16.70 -11.06 28.66
C PHE A 68 -15.68 -10.17 29.36
N ASP A 69 -15.95 -8.88 29.40
CA ASP A 69 -15.18 -7.92 30.17
C ASP A 69 -15.28 -8.27 31.66
N PRO A 70 -14.16 -8.48 32.36
CA PRO A 70 -14.18 -8.87 33.76
C PRO A 70 -14.66 -7.76 34.72
N MET A 71 -14.76 -6.52 34.30
CA MET A 71 -15.25 -5.40 35.12
C MET A 71 -16.72 -5.05 34.88
N THR A 72 -17.24 -5.22 33.69
CA THR A 72 -18.61 -4.80 33.34
C THR A 72 -19.56 -5.97 33.09
N GLY A 73 -19.05 -7.19 32.90
CA GLY A 73 -19.84 -8.39 32.61
C GLY A 73 -20.54 -8.36 31.24
N GLN A 74 -20.22 -7.40 30.38
CA GLN A 74 -20.78 -7.32 29.03
C GLN A 74 -19.94 -8.11 28.02
N PRO A 75 -20.56 -8.69 26.97
CA PRO A 75 -19.80 -9.35 25.93
C PRO A 75 -18.95 -8.33 25.17
N VAL A 76 -17.63 -8.56 25.13
CA VAL A 76 -16.71 -7.78 24.32
C VAL A 76 -17.02 -8.10 22.86
N GLN A 77 -17.62 -7.18 22.13
CA GLN A 77 -17.68 -7.29 20.68
C GLN A 77 -16.25 -7.26 20.16
N ALA A 78 -15.82 -8.35 19.54
CA ALA A 78 -14.57 -8.37 18.81
C ALA A 78 -14.65 -7.26 17.76
N ASN A 79 -13.79 -6.24 17.88
CA ASN A 79 -13.59 -5.26 16.84
C ASN A 79 -13.38 -6.05 15.55
N THR A 80 -14.24 -5.80 14.58
CA THR A 80 -14.06 -6.26 13.22
C THR A 80 -12.78 -5.61 12.72
N SER A 81 -11.66 -6.33 12.86
CA SER A 81 -10.51 -6.10 12.00
C SER A 81 -11.06 -6.03 10.58
N ALA A 82 -10.63 -5.03 9.82
CA ALA A 82 -10.99 -4.85 8.43
C ALA A 82 -10.96 -6.20 7.70
N PRO A 83 -11.93 -6.51 6.83
CA PRO A 83 -11.99 -7.80 6.18
C PRO A 83 -10.70 -8.02 5.41
N VAL A 84 -9.91 -9.00 5.84
CA VAL A 84 -8.86 -9.59 5.02
C VAL A 84 -9.61 -10.22 3.85
N TYR A 85 -9.49 -9.63 2.68
CA TYR A 85 -10.16 -10.10 1.47
C TYR A 85 -9.61 -11.48 1.10
N ASP A 86 -10.42 -12.51 1.39
CA ASP A 86 -10.17 -13.85 0.88
C ASP A 86 -10.57 -13.87 -0.61
N ILE A 87 -9.59 -13.66 -1.49
CA ILE A 87 -9.74 -13.80 -2.96
C ILE A 87 -9.78 -15.30 -3.29
N ALA A 88 -10.64 -16.08 -2.63
CA ALA A 88 -10.72 -17.52 -2.79
C ALA A 88 -12.03 -17.95 -3.44
N GLY A 89 -12.11 -17.74 -4.75
CA GLY A 89 -13.01 -18.48 -5.66
C GLY A 89 -12.25 -19.39 -6.63
N ALA A 90 -10.94 -19.28 -6.74
CA ALA A 90 -10.10 -20.11 -7.61
C ALA A 90 -9.74 -21.42 -6.91
N LYS A 91 -9.96 -22.55 -7.59
CA LYS A 91 -9.51 -23.87 -7.15
C LYS A 91 -8.04 -23.76 -6.74
N LYS A 92 -7.74 -24.03 -5.43
CA LYS A 92 -6.37 -24.03 -4.88
C LYS A 92 -5.51 -25.06 -5.62
N LYS A 93 -4.88 -24.69 -6.74
CA LYS A 93 -3.55 -25.22 -7.08
C LYS A 93 -2.64 -24.66 -5.98
N LYS A 94 -1.86 -25.54 -5.35
CA LYS A 94 -0.81 -25.14 -4.39
C LYS A 94 0.16 -24.24 -5.15
N ARG A 95 -0.07 -22.92 -5.16
CA ARG A 95 0.87 -21.92 -5.67
C ARG A 95 2.05 -21.92 -4.72
N LYS A 96 3.24 -22.10 -5.24
CA LYS A 96 4.49 -21.98 -4.49
C LYS A 96 4.66 -20.48 -4.14
N LEU A 97 4.11 -20.06 -3.00
CA LEU A 97 4.19 -18.69 -2.48
C LEU A 97 5.65 -18.17 -2.42
N PRO A 98 6.68 -19.02 -2.07
CA PRO A 98 8.06 -18.56 -2.01
C PRO A 98 8.62 -18.06 -3.36
N VAL A 99 8.30 -18.69 -4.47
CA VAL A 99 8.76 -18.24 -5.80
C VAL A 99 8.21 -16.87 -6.15
N PHE A 100 6.94 -16.62 -5.85
CA PHE A 100 6.31 -15.30 -6.11
C PHE A 100 6.93 -14.18 -5.25
N MET A 101 7.25 -14.46 -3.98
CA MET A 101 7.93 -13.52 -3.10
C MET A 101 9.37 -13.26 -3.52
N GLY A 102 10.11 -14.30 -3.94
CA GLY A 102 11.46 -14.16 -4.50
C GLY A 102 11.48 -13.23 -5.72
N ILE A 103 10.47 -13.32 -6.56
CA ILE A 103 10.26 -12.44 -7.71
C ILE A 103 10.07 -10.98 -7.29
N VAL A 104 9.26 -10.74 -6.26
CA VAL A 104 9.04 -9.37 -5.74
C VAL A 104 10.34 -8.79 -5.20
N VAL A 105 11.15 -9.56 -4.49
CA VAL A 105 12.46 -9.11 -3.97
C VAL A 105 13.46 -8.89 -5.11
N ALA A 106 13.51 -9.79 -6.12
CA ALA A 106 14.34 -9.58 -7.30
C ALA A 106 13.95 -8.31 -8.06
N LEU A 107 12.65 -8.02 -8.18
CA LEU A 107 12.15 -6.78 -8.78
C LEU A 107 12.50 -5.56 -7.92
N VAL A 108 12.40 -5.64 -6.61
CA VAL A 108 12.79 -4.54 -5.69
C VAL A 108 14.29 -4.28 -5.77
N LEU A 109 15.12 -5.33 -5.80
CA LEU A 109 16.57 -5.21 -6.00
C LEU A 109 16.89 -4.47 -7.30
N VAL A 110 16.30 -4.90 -8.40
CA VAL A 110 16.57 -4.31 -9.73
C VAL A 110 15.98 -2.92 -9.86
N CYS A 111 14.76 -2.68 -9.36
CA CYS A 111 14.08 -1.40 -9.45
C CYS A 111 14.66 -0.36 -8.48
N GLY A 112 14.98 -0.75 -7.25
CA GLY A 112 15.57 0.13 -6.23
C GLY A 112 16.93 0.67 -6.67
N VAL A 113 17.76 -0.19 -7.22
CA VAL A 113 19.12 0.17 -7.72
C VAL A 113 19.07 1.03 -8.96
N ALA A 114 18.14 0.78 -9.87
CA ALA A 114 18.02 1.57 -11.10
C ALA A 114 17.75 3.04 -10.83
N PHE A 115 16.91 3.34 -9.83
CA PHE A 115 16.60 4.72 -9.46
C PHE A 115 17.77 5.44 -8.79
N ALA A 116 18.58 4.73 -8.03
CA ALA A 116 19.68 5.28 -7.24
C ALA A 116 21.02 5.33 -8.00
N GLY A 117 21.31 4.30 -8.78
CA GLY A 117 22.64 4.10 -9.38
C GLY A 117 22.90 4.86 -10.68
N VAL A 118 21.85 5.14 -11.47
CA VAL A 118 22.00 5.86 -12.75
C VAL A 118 22.46 7.30 -12.54
N LYS A 119 22.04 7.95 -11.45
CA LYS A 119 22.50 9.30 -11.10
C LYS A 119 23.97 9.37 -10.67
N SER A 120 24.53 8.26 -10.17
CA SER A 120 25.89 8.22 -9.64
C SER A 120 26.98 7.83 -10.64
N GLY A 121 26.60 7.33 -11.84
CA GLY A 121 27.56 6.87 -12.86
C GLY A 121 28.40 5.66 -12.46
N VAL A 122 27.96 4.91 -11.45
CA VAL A 122 28.73 3.84 -10.80
C VAL A 122 28.73 2.54 -11.62
N PHE A 123 27.78 2.33 -12.51
CA PHE A 123 27.64 1.09 -13.26
C PHE A 123 28.31 1.14 -14.63
N LEU A 124 29.23 0.22 -14.86
CA LEU A 124 29.90 0.00 -16.14
C LEU A 124 29.57 -1.40 -16.68
N GLY A 125 29.65 -1.57 -17.99
CA GLY A 125 29.48 -2.89 -18.61
C GLY A 125 28.02 -3.34 -18.78
N LYS A 126 27.73 -4.61 -18.50
CA LYS A 126 26.42 -5.24 -18.73
C LYS A 126 25.42 -4.87 -17.65
N SER A 127 25.84 -4.89 -16.39
CA SER A 127 25.04 -4.44 -15.25
C SER A 127 24.56 -2.99 -15.43
N GLY A 128 25.45 -2.08 -15.87
CA GLY A 128 25.08 -0.71 -16.19
C GLY A 128 24.03 -0.56 -17.30
N LYS A 129 24.02 -1.46 -18.28
CA LYS A 129 22.98 -1.46 -19.32
C LYS A 129 21.62 -1.89 -18.79
N VAL A 130 21.58 -2.91 -17.93
CA VAL A 130 20.36 -3.38 -17.30
C VAL A 130 19.82 -2.28 -16.38
N ALA A 131 20.64 -1.73 -15.48
CA ALA A 131 20.26 -0.65 -14.60
C ALA A 131 19.71 0.57 -15.36
N LEU A 132 20.38 0.99 -16.44
CA LEU A 132 19.91 2.10 -17.28
C LEU A 132 18.58 1.79 -17.96
N ALA A 133 18.42 0.57 -18.50
CA ALA A 133 17.18 0.18 -19.17
C ALA A 133 16.00 0.12 -18.18
N THR A 134 16.21 -0.40 -16.99
CA THR A 134 15.23 -0.43 -15.92
C THR A 134 14.84 0.99 -15.49
N ALA A 135 15.83 1.85 -15.22
CA ALA A 135 15.57 3.24 -14.86
C ALA A 135 14.78 3.99 -15.94
N ASN A 136 15.15 3.81 -17.22
CA ASN A 136 14.43 4.44 -18.34
C ASN A 136 13.01 3.89 -18.49
N THR A 137 12.78 2.62 -18.17
CA THR A 137 11.44 2.01 -18.24
C THR A 137 10.52 2.57 -17.15
N ILE A 138 11.04 2.68 -15.92
CA ILE A 138 10.28 3.18 -14.77
C ILE A 138 10.07 4.69 -14.82
N SER A 139 11.06 5.45 -15.33
CA SER A 139 11.01 6.92 -15.33
C SER A 139 10.04 7.52 -16.35
N GLU A 140 9.68 6.76 -17.39
CA GLU A 140 8.74 7.22 -18.42
C GLU A 140 7.34 6.66 -18.15
N THR A 141 6.76 7.13 -17.06
CA THR A 141 5.44 6.74 -16.57
C THR A 141 4.34 7.64 -17.14
N SER A 142 3.08 7.27 -16.88
CA SER A 142 1.88 8.05 -17.21
C SER A 142 1.93 9.48 -16.65
N ASN A 143 1.09 10.38 -17.16
CA ASN A 143 0.98 11.73 -16.60
C ASN A 143 0.42 11.70 -15.18
N LEU A 144 -0.45 10.73 -14.85
CA LEU A 144 -0.90 10.47 -13.49
C LEU A 144 0.30 10.28 -12.55
N THR A 145 1.19 9.34 -12.87
CA THR A 145 2.38 9.04 -12.07
C THR A 145 3.36 10.23 -12.01
N LYS A 146 3.49 10.98 -13.09
CA LYS A 146 4.31 12.21 -13.09
C LYS A 146 3.79 13.26 -12.14
N ASN A 147 2.46 13.41 -12.03
CA ASN A 147 1.86 14.34 -11.09
C ASN A 147 2.04 13.89 -9.64
N LEU A 148 2.05 12.60 -9.35
CA LEU A 148 2.39 12.07 -8.02
C LEU A 148 3.81 12.44 -7.57
N GLN A 149 4.74 12.75 -8.50
CA GLN A 149 6.08 13.26 -8.14
C GLN A 149 6.04 14.61 -7.40
N GLY A 150 4.90 15.31 -7.44
CA GLY A 150 4.67 16.51 -6.61
C GLY A 150 4.79 16.26 -5.11
N LEU A 151 4.55 15.03 -4.66
CA LEU A 151 4.78 14.58 -3.28
C LEU A 151 6.24 14.76 -2.83
N ASN A 152 7.20 14.87 -3.75
CA ASN A 152 8.60 15.17 -3.41
C ASN A 152 8.79 16.53 -2.71
N ILE A 153 7.77 17.40 -2.70
CA ILE A 153 7.76 18.64 -1.92
C ILE A 153 7.91 18.34 -0.42
N LEU A 154 7.36 17.22 0.07
CA LEU A 154 7.51 16.78 1.47
C LEU A 154 8.98 16.55 1.87
N ALA A 155 9.84 16.19 0.92
CA ALA A 155 11.28 16.05 1.17
C ALA A 155 12.02 17.40 1.21
N SER A 156 11.32 18.54 1.00
CA SER A 156 11.92 19.86 1.08
C SER A 156 12.04 20.29 2.55
N LYS A 157 13.04 21.16 2.80
CA LYS A 157 13.26 21.71 4.16
C LYS A 157 12.32 22.88 4.51
N ASN A 158 11.42 23.21 3.63
CA ASN A 158 10.49 24.32 3.80
C ASN A 158 9.24 24.02 2.97
N CYS A 159 8.23 23.48 3.62
CA CYS A 159 6.96 23.10 3.00
C CYS A 159 5.81 23.17 4.01
N THR A 160 4.61 23.28 3.45
CA THR A 160 3.35 23.10 4.17
C THR A 160 2.55 22.01 3.50
N MET A 161 1.89 21.19 4.29
CA MET A 161 0.90 20.21 3.86
C MET A 161 -0.40 20.45 4.65
N ASP A 162 -1.45 20.79 3.94
CA ASP A 162 -2.80 20.86 4.50
C ASP A 162 -3.54 19.57 4.15
N VAL A 163 -4.18 18.97 5.13
CA VAL A 163 -5.01 17.77 5.00
C VAL A 163 -6.38 18.08 5.58
N ASP A 164 -7.41 17.82 4.80
CA ASP A 164 -8.79 17.92 5.25
C ASP A 164 -9.50 16.60 4.94
N VAL A 165 -10.10 15.98 5.95
CA VAL A 165 -10.87 14.75 5.84
C VAL A 165 -12.25 15.01 6.38
N ASP A 166 -13.25 15.04 5.49
CA ASP A 166 -14.66 15.12 5.83
C ASP A 166 -15.28 13.73 5.79
N MET A 167 -15.80 13.26 6.92
CA MET A 167 -16.45 11.96 7.07
C MET A 167 -17.97 12.11 7.17
N GLY A 168 -18.52 13.18 6.62
CA GLY A 168 -19.96 13.44 6.63
C GLY A 168 -20.52 13.57 8.03
N SER A 169 -21.42 12.63 8.39
CA SER A 169 -22.04 12.60 9.73
C SER A 169 -21.08 12.19 10.85
N ASP A 170 -19.94 11.60 10.54
CA ASP A 170 -19.01 11.02 11.54
C ASP A 170 -17.95 12.03 11.99
N GLY A 171 -17.84 13.18 11.30
CA GLY A 171 -16.98 14.26 11.73
C GLY A 171 -16.04 14.79 10.64
N ARG A 172 -15.10 15.65 11.05
CA ARG A 172 -14.10 16.23 10.17
C ARG A 172 -12.78 16.40 10.89
N ILE A 173 -11.68 16.14 10.17
CA ILE A 173 -10.31 16.37 10.64
C ILE A 173 -9.67 17.33 9.65
N SER A 174 -9.20 18.47 10.15
CA SER A 174 -8.39 19.40 9.39
C SER A 174 -7.04 19.54 10.06
N ALA A 175 -5.95 19.34 9.33
CA ALA A 175 -4.59 19.40 9.87
C ALA A 175 -3.64 20.09 8.90
N THR A 176 -2.75 20.89 9.43
CA THR A 176 -1.66 21.55 8.70
C THR A 176 -0.33 21.06 9.28
N TYR A 177 0.51 20.50 8.43
CA TYR A 177 1.92 20.21 8.74
C TYR A 177 2.79 21.27 8.11
N GLY A 178 3.61 21.94 8.91
CA GLY A 178 4.60 22.91 8.48
C GLY A 178 6.02 22.43 8.81
N CYS A 179 6.95 22.64 7.89
CA CYS A 179 8.35 22.27 8.09
C CYS A 179 9.26 23.41 7.65
N THR A 180 10.15 23.84 8.57
CA THR A 180 11.27 24.74 8.28
C THR A 180 12.61 24.02 8.49
N SER A 181 13.72 24.72 8.31
CA SER A 181 15.06 24.19 8.66
C SER A 181 15.30 24.07 10.17
N SER A 182 14.49 24.70 11.00
CA SER A 182 14.64 24.82 12.46
C SER A 182 13.49 24.29 13.26
N GLU A 183 12.35 24.00 12.63
CA GLU A 183 11.14 23.56 13.32
C GLU A 183 10.25 22.76 12.39
N LYS A 184 9.58 21.78 12.94
CA LYS A 184 8.47 21.05 12.32
C LYS A 184 7.27 21.17 13.23
N GLN A 185 6.09 21.35 12.64
CA GLN A 185 4.88 21.59 13.41
C GLN A 185 3.70 20.90 12.73
N VAL A 186 2.78 20.43 13.54
CA VAL A 186 1.44 20.03 13.10
C VAL A 186 0.42 20.79 13.95
N SER A 187 -0.57 21.38 13.29
CA SER A 187 -1.73 21.99 13.95
C SER A 187 -3.01 21.52 13.27
N GLY A 188 -4.13 21.62 13.96
CA GLY A 188 -5.40 21.24 13.35
C GLY A 188 -6.55 21.22 14.31
N THR A 189 -7.70 20.80 13.74
CA THR A 189 -8.98 20.69 14.44
C THR A 189 -9.59 19.31 14.15
N VAL A 190 -10.02 18.64 15.19
CA VAL A 190 -10.86 17.44 15.10
C VAL A 190 -12.28 17.84 15.51
N ARG A 191 -13.23 17.73 14.59
CA ARG A 191 -14.64 17.98 14.85
C ARG A 191 -15.37 16.66 15.02
N ILE A 192 -16.00 16.49 16.19
CA ILE A 192 -16.81 15.33 16.53
C ILE A 192 -18.28 15.76 16.50
N PRO A 193 -19.16 15.11 15.72
CA PRO A 193 -20.59 15.44 15.66
C PRO A 193 -21.22 15.38 17.05
N ASP A 194 -22.08 16.36 17.32
CA ASP A 194 -22.80 16.49 18.60
C ASP A 194 -21.92 16.74 19.85
N ALA A 195 -20.60 16.64 19.73
CA ALA A 195 -19.66 16.78 20.84
C ALA A 195 -18.84 18.09 20.77
N GLY A 196 -18.54 18.61 19.57
CA GLY A 196 -17.80 19.85 19.41
C GLY A 196 -16.52 19.72 18.59
N SER A 197 -15.53 20.57 18.89
CA SER A 197 -14.23 20.51 18.21
C SER A 197 -13.08 20.61 19.21
N ILE A 198 -12.00 19.92 18.89
CA ILE A 198 -10.73 19.96 19.63
C ILE A 198 -9.69 20.54 18.70
N ASP A 199 -9.11 21.67 19.10
CA ASP A 199 -7.96 22.26 18.42
C ASP A 199 -6.67 21.77 19.07
N PHE A 200 -5.67 21.46 18.26
CA PHE A 200 -4.36 21.01 18.73
C PHE A 200 -3.25 21.65 17.91
N ILE A 201 -2.09 21.83 18.56
CA ILE A 201 -0.88 22.26 17.91
C ILE A 201 0.31 21.57 18.60
N ALA A 202 1.22 21.02 17.82
CA ALA A 202 2.44 20.40 18.32
C ALA A 202 3.62 20.73 17.41
N GLY A 203 4.72 21.13 17.99
CA GLY A 203 5.95 21.49 17.29
C GLY A 203 7.17 20.81 17.88
N ILE A 204 8.19 20.61 17.06
CA ILE A 204 9.50 20.09 17.47
C ILE A 204 10.60 20.96 16.88
N ASP A 205 11.50 21.41 17.74
CA ASP A 205 12.72 22.13 17.36
C ASP A 205 13.98 21.34 17.77
N ALA A 206 15.16 21.94 17.70
CA ALA A 206 16.43 21.27 18.00
C ALA A 206 16.58 20.78 19.45
N ASN A 207 15.73 21.18 20.37
CA ASN A 207 15.88 20.93 21.80
C ASN A 207 14.64 20.31 22.44
N GLU A 208 13.47 20.63 21.94
CA GLU A 208 12.23 20.34 22.65
C GLU A 208 11.05 20.07 21.71
N VAL A 209 10.11 19.30 22.22
CA VAL A 209 8.77 19.16 21.68
C VAL A 209 7.84 20.07 22.50
N LYS A 210 6.98 20.80 21.82
CA LYS A 210 5.90 21.61 22.41
C LYS A 210 4.56 21.10 21.93
N ALA A 211 3.59 21.05 22.83
CA ALA A 211 2.21 20.75 22.45
C ALA A 211 1.26 21.67 23.22
N GLN A 212 0.18 22.04 22.57
CA GLN A 212 -0.91 22.84 23.15
C GLN A 212 -2.24 22.31 22.64
N ILE A 213 -3.24 22.29 23.50
CA ILE A 213 -4.62 21.99 23.16
C ILE A 213 -5.44 23.23 23.52
N PRO A 214 -5.59 24.20 22.59
CA PRO A 214 -6.24 25.48 22.88
C PRO A 214 -7.67 25.35 23.41
N THR A 215 -8.35 24.24 23.07
CA THR A 215 -9.70 23.93 23.57
C THR A 215 -9.71 23.67 25.11
N LEU A 216 -8.59 23.19 25.67
CA LEU A 216 -8.47 22.97 27.13
C LEU A 216 -7.98 24.20 27.87
N GLY A 217 -7.15 25.03 27.24
CA GLY A 217 -6.58 26.19 27.89
C GLY A 217 -5.38 26.78 27.16
N ASN A 218 -4.63 27.62 27.87
CA ASN A 218 -3.46 28.28 27.31
C ASN A 218 -2.14 27.59 27.70
N ASP A 219 -2.19 26.42 28.33
CA ASP A 219 -0.99 25.75 28.79
C ASP A 219 -0.24 25.12 27.60
N VAL A 220 1.07 25.30 27.61
CA VAL A 220 2.01 24.72 26.64
C VAL A 220 2.80 23.63 27.33
N TYR A 221 2.62 22.42 26.90
CA TYR A 221 3.33 21.24 27.38
C TYR A 221 4.65 21.11 26.65
N VAL A 222 5.77 21.10 27.39
CA VAL A 222 7.13 21.05 26.83
C VAL A 222 7.86 19.81 27.31
N TYR A 223 8.42 19.08 26.36
CA TYR A 223 9.35 17.98 26.63
C TYR A 223 10.71 18.30 26.02
N ASN A 224 11.69 18.63 26.89
CA ASN A 224 13.05 18.95 26.46
C ASN A 224 13.87 17.66 26.35
N TYR A 225 14.04 17.13 25.12
CA TYR A 225 14.72 15.88 24.85
C TYR A 225 16.26 15.97 24.84
N THR A 226 16.81 17.15 25.11
CA THR A 226 18.26 17.36 25.21
C THR A 226 18.73 17.55 26.66
N LYS A 227 17.83 17.63 27.64
CA LYS A 227 18.13 17.81 29.05
C LYS A 227 17.80 16.56 29.86
N GLU A 228 18.49 16.41 30.98
CA GLU A 228 18.17 15.39 31.98
C GLU A 228 16.77 15.59 32.54
N LYS A 229 16.03 14.50 32.73
CA LYS A 229 14.70 14.46 33.33
C LYS A 229 14.81 14.11 34.80
N THR A 230 14.18 14.90 35.66
CA THR A 230 14.24 14.74 37.10
C THR A 230 12.89 14.77 37.80
N GLY A 231 11.78 14.85 36.99
CA GLY A 231 10.42 14.87 37.47
C GLY A 231 9.80 13.48 37.61
N TYR A 232 8.49 13.47 37.82
CA TYR A 232 7.70 12.23 37.96
C TYR A 232 7.86 11.25 36.80
N LEU A 233 8.05 11.76 35.58
CA LEU A 233 8.27 10.91 34.41
C LEU A 233 9.55 10.06 34.57
N ALA A 234 10.64 10.65 35.10
CA ALA A 234 11.90 9.95 35.35
C ALA A 234 11.79 8.92 36.48
N ASP A 235 10.83 9.09 37.40
CA ASP A 235 10.57 8.12 38.46
C ASP A 235 9.72 6.92 37.99
N GLN A 236 8.96 7.08 36.87
CA GLN A 236 8.05 6.07 36.36
C GLN A 236 8.63 5.27 35.19
N LEU A 237 9.53 5.85 34.41
CA LEU A 237 10.17 5.23 33.25
C LEU A 237 11.62 4.89 33.59
N ASP A 238 12.12 3.77 33.09
CA ASP A 238 13.55 3.49 33.13
C ASP A 238 14.34 4.42 32.19
N GLN A 239 15.64 4.52 32.44
CA GLN A 239 16.50 5.43 31.68
C GLN A 239 16.56 5.05 30.18
N ASP A 240 16.53 3.77 29.86
CA ASP A 240 16.61 3.28 28.47
C ASP A 240 15.38 3.71 27.67
N THR A 241 14.20 3.68 28.28
CA THR A 241 12.95 4.21 27.68
C THR A 241 13.03 5.71 27.44
N ILE A 242 13.54 6.49 28.42
CA ILE A 242 13.72 7.93 28.29
C ILE A 242 14.70 8.25 27.15
N ASP A 243 15.83 7.56 27.09
CA ASP A 243 16.86 7.75 26.08
C ASP A 243 16.30 7.42 24.67
N SER A 244 15.45 6.40 24.55
CA SER A 244 14.76 6.04 23.31
C SER A 244 13.77 7.11 22.84
N ILE A 245 13.01 7.70 23.78
CA ILE A 245 12.10 8.83 23.45
C ILE A 245 12.94 10.04 22.99
N ASP A 246 14.03 10.33 23.65
CA ASP A 246 14.93 11.43 23.27
C ASP A 246 15.54 11.22 21.88
N GLU A 247 15.95 9.98 21.56
CA GLU A 247 16.50 9.63 20.24
C GLU A 247 15.45 9.70 19.16
N LEU A 248 14.23 9.23 19.42
CA LEU A 248 13.10 9.37 18.51
C LEU A 248 12.81 10.84 18.19
N CYS A 249 12.80 11.71 19.21
CA CYS A 249 12.62 13.15 19.02
C CYS A 249 13.73 13.75 18.14
N LYS A 250 14.99 13.37 18.37
CA LYS A 250 16.13 13.80 17.54
C LYS A 250 15.97 13.34 16.10
N THR A 251 15.55 12.10 15.89
CA THR A 251 15.33 11.50 14.56
C THR A 251 14.19 12.23 13.82
N ILE A 252 13.06 12.48 14.49
CA ILE A 252 11.93 13.22 13.91
C ILE A 252 12.38 14.64 13.51
N TYR A 253 13.17 15.31 14.33
CA TYR A 253 13.67 16.64 14.03
C TYR A 253 14.70 16.64 12.89
N SER A 254 15.61 15.66 12.85
CA SER A 254 16.80 15.68 12.01
C SER A 254 16.51 15.40 10.54
N ASN A 255 16.49 16.46 9.69
CA ASN A 255 16.49 16.29 8.22
C ASN A 255 17.84 15.82 7.65
N LYS A 256 18.92 15.81 8.43
CA LYS A 256 20.23 15.34 7.96
C LYS A 256 20.30 13.83 7.93
N GLU A 257 19.67 13.20 8.92
CA GLU A 257 19.61 11.74 8.98
C GLU A 257 18.74 11.16 7.89
N GLN A 258 17.59 11.73 7.57
CA GLN A 258 16.77 11.27 6.45
C GLN A 258 17.53 11.24 5.11
N LYS A 259 18.43 12.21 4.83
CA LYS A 259 19.27 12.19 3.63
C LYS A 259 20.39 11.16 3.72
N LYS A 260 20.98 10.98 4.89
CA LYS A 260 21.99 9.96 5.16
C LYS A 260 21.34 8.59 5.03
N GLN A 261 20.19 8.39 5.66
CA GLN A 261 19.36 7.18 5.62
C GLN A 261 18.97 6.77 4.19
N SER A 262 18.40 7.69 3.40
CA SER A 262 18.10 7.45 1.98
C SER A 262 19.35 7.13 1.16
N SER A 263 20.50 7.69 1.52
CA SER A 263 21.79 7.41 0.87
C SER A 263 22.37 6.06 1.27
N GLU A 264 22.20 5.64 2.52
CA GLU A 264 22.65 4.34 3.03
C GLU A 264 21.82 3.21 2.47
N LEU A 265 20.49 3.33 2.54
CA LEU A 265 19.59 2.36 1.90
C LEU A 265 19.92 2.19 0.40
N THR A 266 20.11 3.32 -0.31
CA THR A 266 20.57 3.31 -1.69
C THR A 266 21.88 2.55 -1.87
N LYS A 267 22.83 2.73 -0.94
CA LYS A 267 24.14 2.10 -1.00
C LYS A 267 24.03 0.59 -0.82
N ILE A 268 23.22 0.10 0.13
CA ILE A 268 22.95 -1.33 0.32
C ILE A 268 22.50 -1.96 -1.01
N PHE A 269 21.44 -1.45 -1.62
CA PHE A 269 20.96 -1.98 -2.90
C PHE A 269 22.01 -1.90 -4.01
N VAL A 270 22.79 -0.83 -4.09
CA VAL A 270 23.84 -0.66 -5.11
C VAL A 270 24.99 -1.66 -4.91
N GLU A 271 25.39 -1.96 -3.69
CA GLU A 271 26.45 -2.91 -3.36
C GLU A 271 26.00 -4.33 -3.71
N GLN A 272 24.84 -4.75 -3.27
CA GLN A 272 24.25 -6.06 -3.62
C GLN A 272 24.11 -6.24 -5.13
N TYR A 273 23.64 -5.23 -5.86
CA TYR A 273 23.53 -5.29 -7.31
C TYR A 273 24.90 -5.41 -8.01
N LYS A 274 25.98 -4.84 -7.47
CA LYS A 274 27.34 -4.95 -8.04
C LYS A 274 27.90 -6.36 -7.93
N GLU A 275 27.48 -7.13 -6.96
CA GLU A 275 27.92 -8.51 -6.76
C GLU A 275 27.27 -9.44 -7.77
N LEU A 276 26.14 -9.07 -8.37
CA LEU A 276 25.48 -9.84 -9.42
C LEU A 276 26.33 -9.89 -10.72
N GLU A 277 26.65 -11.09 -11.15
CA GLU A 277 27.40 -11.32 -12.39
C GLU A 277 26.49 -11.40 -13.62
N PHE A 278 26.47 -10.35 -14.46
CA PHE A 278 25.71 -10.34 -15.69
C PHE A 278 26.44 -10.97 -16.86
N LYS A 279 25.80 -11.95 -17.52
CA LYS A 279 26.22 -12.59 -18.76
C LYS A 279 25.37 -12.13 -19.92
N SER A 280 25.86 -12.25 -21.17
CA SER A 280 25.02 -12.00 -22.35
C SER A 280 24.17 -13.25 -22.62
N ALA A 281 22.88 -13.08 -22.72
CA ALA A 281 21.95 -14.13 -23.13
C ALA A 281 21.65 -14.06 -24.65
N THR A 282 20.98 -15.09 -25.14
CA THR A 282 20.49 -15.16 -26.52
C THR A 282 19.49 -14.03 -26.77
N LYS A 283 19.51 -13.49 -27.99
CA LYS A 283 18.50 -12.49 -28.37
C LYS A 283 17.15 -13.15 -28.56
N GLN A 284 16.12 -12.51 -28.08
CA GLN A 284 14.72 -12.91 -28.27
C GLN A 284 13.89 -11.77 -28.86
N SER A 285 12.77 -12.10 -29.52
CA SER A 285 11.87 -11.11 -30.09
C SER A 285 10.69 -10.90 -29.17
N PHE A 286 10.35 -9.63 -28.91
CA PHE A 286 9.18 -9.22 -28.14
C PHE A 286 8.42 -8.15 -28.91
N GLU A 287 7.09 -8.15 -28.73
CA GLU A 287 6.24 -7.11 -29.28
C GLU A 287 6.37 -5.83 -28.43
N VAL A 288 6.70 -4.73 -29.09
CA VAL A 288 6.76 -3.40 -28.49
C VAL A 288 6.08 -2.41 -29.44
N ASN A 289 5.06 -1.72 -28.99
CA ASN A 289 4.22 -0.85 -29.83
C ASN A 289 3.60 -1.55 -31.04
N GLY A 290 3.03 -2.73 -30.82
CA GLY A 290 2.38 -3.50 -31.89
C GLY A 290 3.33 -4.02 -32.97
N LYS A 291 4.66 -4.10 -32.71
CA LYS A 291 5.67 -4.59 -33.63
C LYS A 291 6.68 -5.47 -32.92
N GLU A 292 7.03 -6.57 -33.55
CA GLU A 292 8.10 -7.42 -33.07
C GLU A 292 9.49 -6.76 -33.23
N HIS A 293 10.27 -6.82 -32.17
CA HIS A 293 11.63 -6.30 -32.12
C HIS A 293 12.59 -7.30 -31.49
N SER A 294 13.77 -7.49 -32.11
CA SER A 294 14.84 -8.30 -31.54
C SER A 294 15.51 -7.56 -30.41
N CYS A 295 15.39 -8.10 -29.20
CA CYS A 295 15.91 -7.54 -27.95
C CYS A 295 17.22 -8.23 -27.55
N LYS A 296 18.11 -7.50 -26.89
CA LYS A 296 19.37 -8.04 -26.35
C LYS A 296 19.14 -8.56 -24.94
N GLY A 297 19.47 -9.84 -24.71
CA GLY A 297 19.36 -10.46 -23.38
C GLY A 297 20.62 -10.24 -22.53
N TYR A 298 20.42 -10.00 -21.25
CA TYR A 298 21.42 -9.97 -20.19
C TYR A 298 20.90 -10.77 -19.02
N GLN A 299 21.62 -11.84 -18.66
CA GLN A 299 21.20 -12.81 -17.62
C GLN A 299 22.10 -12.68 -16.39
N THR A 300 21.50 -12.84 -15.23
CA THR A 300 22.18 -13.08 -13.94
C THR A 300 21.45 -14.18 -13.20
N THR A 301 22.11 -14.84 -12.26
CA THR A 301 21.49 -15.78 -11.33
C THR A 301 21.39 -15.08 -9.98
N ILE A 302 20.24 -15.15 -9.35
CA ILE A 302 20.00 -14.67 -7.97
C ILE A 302 19.83 -15.93 -7.12
N THR A 303 20.66 -16.05 -6.10
CA THR A 303 20.70 -17.20 -5.19
C THR A 303 19.96 -16.86 -3.88
N GLU A 304 19.67 -17.88 -3.08
CA GLU A 304 19.19 -17.72 -1.71
C GLU A 304 20.15 -16.82 -0.89
N ASP A 305 21.47 -17.09 -1.01
CA ASP A 305 22.50 -16.30 -0.31
C ASP A 305 22.44 -14.80 -0.66
N ASP A 306 22.17 -14.44 -1.92
CA ASP A 306 22.04 -13.03 -2.34
C ASP A 306 20.85 -12.34 -1.63
N ILE A 307 19.76 -13.07 -1.43
CA ILE A 307 18.56 -12.54 -0.74
C ILE A 307 18.79 -12.47 0.77
N GLN A 308 19.39 -13.52 1.36
CA GLN A 308 19.70 -13.52 2.79
C GLN A 308 20.68 -12.39 3.15
N ASN A 309 21.73 -12.18 2.36
CA ASN A 309 22.67 -11.07 2.53
C ASN A 309 21.97 -9.70 2.44
N LEU A 310 21.04 -9.54 1.50
CA LEU A 310 20.26 -8.32 1.42
C LEU A 310 19.38 -8.09 2.66
N LEU A 311 18.73 -9.14 3.15
CA LEU A 311 17.88 -9.07 4.34
C LEU A 311 18.72 -8.74 5.59
N ASP A 312 19.93 -9.30 5.72
CA ASP A 312 20.84 -8.98 6.80
C ASP A 312 21.25 -7.50 6.80
N GLU A 313 21.65 -6.98 5.63
CA GLU A 313 22.01 -5.56 5.48
C GLU A 313 20.81 -4.61 5.75
N LEU A 314 19.60 -5.04 5.39
CA LEU A 314 18.39 -4.27 5.66
C LEU A 314 17.97 -4.33 7.13
N GLU A 315 18.15 -5.47 7.80
CA GLU A 315 17.91 -5.60 9.25
C GLU A 315 18.88 -4.75 10.04
N ASP A 316 20.19 -4.84 9.75
CA ASP A 316 21.21 -3.99 10.37
C ASP A 316 20.89 -2.50 10.19
N TYR A 317 20.50 -2.12 8.95
CA TYR A 317 20.06 -0.76 8.66
C TYR A 317 18.82 -0.36 9.48
N ALA A 318 17.81 -1.24 9.58
CA ALA A 318 16.59 -0.96 10.35
C ALA A 318 16.91 -0.83 11.85
N GLY A 319 17.72 -1.73 12.42
CA GLY A 319 18.14 -1.69 13.81
C GLY A 319 18.88 -0.40 14.15
N ASP A 320 19.82 0.05 13.29
CA ASP A 320 20.53 1.33 13.44
C ASP A 320 19.60 2.55 13.43
N GLN A 321 18.41 2.45 12.78
CA GLN A 321 17.46 3.56 12.69
C GLN A 321 16.47 3.62 13.85
N ILE A 322 16.08 2.48 14.38
CA ILE A 322 14.97 2.34 15.33
C ILE A 322 15.48 2.34 16.77
N GLY A 323 16.70 1.85 16.98
CA GLY A 323 17.31 1.64 18.31
C GLY A 323 16.73 0.42 19.03
N ASP A 324 17.54 -0.20 19.90
CA ASP A 324 17.26 -1.48 20.53
C ASP A 324 15.90 -1.55 21.26
N THR A 325 15.49 -0.46 21.91
CA THR A 325 14.26 -0.43 22.72
C THR A 325 12.98 -0.41 21.88
N LEU A 326 13.01 0.23 20.70
CA LEU A 326 11.86 0.24 19.77
C LEU A 326 11.86 -1.00 18.88
N ASP A 327 13.02 -1.59 18.60
CA ASP A 327 13.15 -2.86 17.90
C ASP A 327 12.42 -3.97 18.68
N ASP A 328 12.62 -4.06 19.99
CA ASP A 328 11.92 -5.00 20.87
C ASP A 328 10.39 -4.77 20.96
N GLN A 329 9.91 -3.53 20.76
CA GLN A 329 8.48 -3.20 20.82
C GLN A 329 7.75 -3.37 19.49
N LEU A 330 8.47 -3.23 18.37
CA LEU A 330 7.90 -3.31 17.03
C LEU A 330 8.08 -4.69 16.38
N ASP A 331 8.72 -5.64 17.06
CA ASP A 331 9.01 -7.00 16.58
C ASP A 331 9.68 -6.99 15.19
N VAL A 332 10.55 -5.98 14.91
CA VAL A 332 11.17 -5.79 13.59
C VAL A 332 12.07 -6.97 13.25
N ARG A 333 12.82 -7.48 14.21
CA ARG A 333 13.66 -8.66 14.05
C ARG A 333 12.85 -9.91 13.71
N ASP A 334 11.69 -10.09 14.35
CA ASP A 334 10.79 -11.20 14.06
C ASP A 334 10.22 -11.09 12.64
N ALA A 335 9.90 -9.88 12.17
CA ALA A 335 9.46 -9.66 10.79
C ALA A 335 10.57 -10.01 9.77
N PHE A 336 11.84 -9.68 10.05
CA PHE A 336 12.96 -10.10 9.19
C PHE A 336 13.19 -11.61 9.23
N ASN A 337 13.05 -12.27 10.39
CA ASN A 337 13.12 -13.72 10.52
C ASN A 337 11.99 -14.41 9.73
N GLU A 338 10.76 -13.92 9.81
CA GLU A 338 9.66 -14.41 8.99
C GLU A 338 9.93 -14.24 7.48
N CYS A 339 10.55 -13.12 7.09
CA CYS A 339 10.98 -12.93 5.71
C CYS A 339 12.06 -13.96 5.32
N ARG A 340 13.07 -14.22 6.15
CA ARG A 340 14.12 -15.23 5.89
C ARG A 340 13.53 -16.62 5.72
N ASP A 341 12.64 -17.02 6.64
CA ASP A 341 11.97 -18.32 6.58
C ASP A 341 11.16 -18.52 5.28
N MET A 342 10.63 -17.42 4.69
CA MET A 342 9.94 -17.50 3.41
C MET A 342 10.86 -17.80 2.22
N PHE A 343 12.15 -17.48 2.33
CA PHE A 343 13.15 -17.71 1.29
C PHE A 343 14.05 -18.91 1.57
N ASP A 344 13.87 -19.59 2.69
CA ASP A 344 14.59 -20.80 3.05
C ASP A 344 14.32 -21.91 2.00
N ASP A 345 15.34 -22.60 1.57
CA ASP A 345 15.27 -23.60 0.49
C ASP A 345 14.79 -23.04 -0.88
N MET A 346 14.95 -21.73 -1.13
CA MET A 346 14.60 -21.14 -2.43
C MET A 346 15.57 -21.62 -3.52
N PRO A 347 15.06 -22.07 -4.68
CA PRO A 347 15.94 -22.44 -5.78
C PRO A 347 16.63 -21.19 -6.37
N ASP A 348 17.82 -21.41 -6.93
CA ASP A 348 18.49 -20.39 -7.75
C ASP A 348 17.55 -19.90 -8.84
N MET A 349 17.46 -18.58 -9.02
CA MET A 349 16.63 -17.93 -10.04
C MET A 349 17.51 -17.38 -11.15
N ASP A 350 17.34 -17.87 -12.36
CA ASP A 350 17.94 -17.27 -13.56
C ASP A 350 17.06 -16.13 -14.06
N VAL A 351 17.58 -14.89 -13.99
CA VAL A 351 16.86 -13.67 -14.38
C VAL A 351 17.46 -13.09 -15.65
N THR A 352 16.68 -13.04 -16.73
CA THR A 352 17.09 -12.48 -18.03
C THR A 352 16.33 -11.18 -18.34
N PHE A 353 17.09 -10.13 -18.59
CA PHE A 353 16.59 -8.80 -18.97
C PHE A 353 16.72 -8.60 -20.46
N TYR A 354 15.63 -8.49 -21.18
CA TYR A 354 15.60 -8.20 -22.61
C TYR A 354 15.41 -6.71 -22.85
N ILE A 355 16.36 -6.11 -23.58
CA ILE A 355 16.46 -4.67 -23.76
C ILE A 355 16.30 -4.28 -25.21
N TYR A 356 15.38 -3.33 -25.46
CA TYR A 356 15.19 -2.65 -26.74
C TYR A 356 15.28 -1.13 -26.55
N LYS A 357 16.14 -0.45 -27.33
CA LYS A 357 16.36 1.02 -27.27
C LYS A 357 16.60 1.56 -25.84
N ASN A 358 17.44 0.87 -25.07
CA ASN A 358 17.77 1.22 -23.68
C ASN A 358 16.56 1.22 -22.71
N LYS A 359 15.54 0.43 -22.98
CA LYS A 359 14.40 0.17 -22.11
C LYS A 359 14.13 -1.33 -22.05
N LEU A 360 13.52 -1.80 -20.99
CA LEU A 360 13.11 -3.17 -20.87
C LEU A 360 12.00 -3.48 -21.90
N ALA A 361 12.07 -4.63 -22.50
CA ALA A 361 10.99 -5.24 -23.28
C ALA A 361 10.40 -6.45 -22.54
N CYS A 362 11.25 -7.20 -21.81
CA CYS A 362 10.81 -8.30 -20.98
C CYS A 362 11.83 -8.52 -19.84
N ILE A 363 11.34 -9.00 -18.70
CA ILE A 363 12.10 -9.65 -17.64
C ILE A 363 11.60 -11.09 -17.59
N GLU A 364 12.47 -12.06 -17.79
CA GLU A 364 12.17 -13.47 -17.71
C GLU A 364 12.89 -14.06 -16.49
N ILE A 365 12.18 -14.85 -15.70
CA ILE A 365 12.67 -15.45 -14.46
C ILE A 365 12.36 -16.93 -14.52
N GLU A 366 13.39 -17.75 -14.45
CA GLU A 366 13.29 -19.22 -14.45
C GLU A 366 13.76 -19.76 -13.09
N ALA A 367 12.96 -20.60 -12.45
CA ALA A 367 13.29 -21.22 -11.18
C ALA A 367 12.60 -22.60 -11.04
N ASP A 368 13.37 -23.66 -10.81
CA ASP A 368 12.88 -25.03 -10.53
C ASP A 368 11.84 -25.56 -11.56
N GLY A 369 11.97 -25.13 -12.83
CA GLY A 369 11.11 -25.55 -13.94
C GLY A 369 9.78 -24.76 -14.04
N ASP A 370 9.60 -23.73 -13.23
CA ASP A 370 8.58 -22.71 -13.42
C ASP A 370 9.22 -21.49 -14.12
N ASP A 371 8.50 -20.86 -15.04
CA ASP A 371 8.91 -19.62 -15.70
C ASP A 371 7.90 -18.49 -15.43
N MET A 372 8.43 -17.29 -15.34
CA MET A 372 7.64 -16.07 -15.27
C MET A 372 8.20 -15.02 -16.22
N GLN A 373 7.34 -14.34 -16.92
CA GLN A 373 7.69 -13.23 -17.80
C GLN A 373 6.94 -11.97 -17.42
N ILE A 374 7.63 -10.84 -17.40
CA ILE A 374 7.05 -9.50 -17.30
C ILE A 374 7.35 -8.79 -18.60
N ILE A 375 6.34 -8.63 -19.44
CA ILE A 375 6.46 -8.06 -20.78
C ILE A 375 5.98 -6.62 -20.76
N PHE A 376 6.79 -5.72 -21.35
CA PHE A 376 6.54 -4.29 -21.44
C PHE A 376 6.18 -3.94 -22.89
N HIS A 377 4.91 -3.96 -23.23
CA HIS A 377 4.40 -3.73 -24.60
C HIS A 377 4.38 -2.26 -25.00
N GLY A 378 4.26 -1.33 -24.06
CA GLY A 378 4.17 0.09 -24.31
C GLY A 378 5.47 0.67 -24.93
N GLY A 379 5.34 1.60 -25.88
CA GLY A 379 6.46 2.21 -26.57
C GLY A 379 7.35 3.08 -25.69
N ASP A 380 7.04 4.38 -25.63
CA ASP A 380 7.78 5.32 -24.77
C ASP A 380 7.31 5.28 -23.31
N THR A 381 6.10 4.78 -23.07
CA THR A 381 5.49 4.62 -21.74
C THR A 381 5.31 3.13 -21.41
N ARG A 382 6.43 2.40 -21.29
CA ARG A 382 6.46 0.94 -21.12
C ARG A 382 5.64 0.42 -19.95
N MET A 383 5.55 1.20 -18.88
CA MET A 383 4.78 0.84 -17.70
C MET A 383 3.26 1.00 -17.87
N GLN A 384 2.79 1.50 -19.02
CA GLN A 384 1.34 1.60 -19.29
C GLN A 384 0.73 0.30 -19.82
N ASN A 385 1.55 -0.54 -20.50
CA ASN A 385 1.09 -1.82 -21.03
C ASN A 385 2.05 -2.90 -20.56
N VAL A 386 1.69 -3.58 -19.50
CA VAL A 386 2.50 -4.60 -18.85
C VAL A 386 1.69 -5.88 -18.74
N GLU A 387 2.27 -6.98 -19.17
CA GLU A 387 1.70 -8.31 -19.04
C GLU A 387 2.62 -9.17 -18.18
N VAL A 388 2.04 -9.93 -17.25
CA VAL A 388 2.76 -10.90 -16.42
C VAL A 388 2.22 -12.28 -16.72
N LEU A 389 3.11 -13.14 -17.20
CA LEU A 389 2.82 -14.55 -17.47
C LEU A 389 3.50 -15.41 -16.42
N VAL A 390 2.87 -16.53 -16.09
CA VAL A 390 3.44 -17.60 -15.28
C VAL A 390 3.18 -18.91 -15.99
N ASN A 391 4.22 -19.61 -16.43
CA ASN A 391 4.14 -20.83 -17.24
C ASN A 391 3.24 -20.63 -18.47
N ASP A 392 3.48 -19.55 -19.23
CA ASP A 392 2.72 -19.12 -20.41
C ASP A 392 1.26 -18.69 -20.15
N ASP A 393 0.76 -18.73 -18.91
CA ASP A 393 -0.59 -18.26 -18.57
C ASP A 393 -0.53 -16.80 -18.10
N THR A 394 -1.26 -15.89 -18.73
CA THR A 394 -1.37 -14.48 -18.31
C THR A 394 -2.11 -14.39 -16.97
N VAL A 395 -1.42 -13.94 -15.93
CA VAL A 395 -1.96 -13.79 -14.57
C VAL A 395 -2.29 -12.35 -14.20
N LEU A 396 -1.60 -11.37 -14.82
CA LEU A 396 -1.85 -9.94 -14.63
C LEU A 396 -1.62 -9.21 -15.94
N GLU A 397 -2.50 -8.28 -16.26
CA GLU A 397 -2.36 -7.39 -17.41
C GLU A 397 -2.74 -5.96 -17.01
N LEU A 398 -1.87 -5.01 -17.30
CA LEU A 398 -2.12 -3.58 -17.21
C LEU A 398 -2.18 -3.02 -18.62
N GLU A 399 -3.35 -2.61 -19.06
CA GLU A 399 -3.57 -1.90 -20.32
C GLU A 399 -3.65 -0.39 -20.06
N GLY A 400 -2.97 0.41 -20.88
CA GLY A 400 -3.05 1.87 -20.84
C GLY A 400 -3.30 2.44 -22.23
N GLU A 401 -4.23 3.35 -22.31
CA GLU A 401 -4.53 4.11 -23.53
C GLU A 401 -4.50 5.62 -23.25
N THR A 402 -4.16 6.39 -24.28
CA THR A 402 -4.20 7.86 -24.23
C THR A 402 -5.02 8.39 -25.39
N SER A 403 -6.09 9.11 -25.08
CA SER A 403 -6.94 9.78 -26.07
C SER A 403 -7.01 11.29 -25.79
N GLY A 404 -6.36 12.09 -26.61
CA GLY A 404 -6.28 13.53 -26.39
C GLY A 404 -5.48 13.85 -25.12
N LYS A 405 -6.16 14.29 -24.07
CA LYS A 405 -5.57 14.56 -22.74
C LYS A 405 -6.01 13.58 -21.66
N VAL A 406 -6.76 12.55 -22.03
CA VAL A 406 -7.25 11.54 -21.12
C VAL A 406 -6.38 10.29 -21.23
N GLU A 407 -5.88 9.82 -20.12
CA GLU A 407 -5.21 8.53 -19.93
C GLU A 407 -6.21 7.59 -19.26
N GLU A 408 -6.42 6.42 -19.83
CA GLU A 408 -7.20 5.34 -19.23
C GLU A 408 -6.27 4.16 -18.95
N SER A 409 -6.34 3.60 -17.75
CA SER A 409 -5.61 2.39 -17.36
C SER A 409 -6.60 1.35 -16.85
N ARG A 410 -6.43 0.09 -17.27
CA ARG A 410 -7.26 -1.06 -16.90
C ARG A 410 -6.36 -2.15 -16.35
N LEU A 411 -6.69 -2.65 -15.16
CA LEU A 411 -5.98 -3.76 -14.54
C LEU A 411 -6.83 -5.02 -14.60
N TYR A 412 -6.24 -6.09 -15.10
CA TYR A 412 -6.85 -7.42 -15.16
C TYR A 412 -6.04 -8.38 -14.29
N ILE A 413 -6.72 -9.30 -13.62
CA ILE A 413 -6.12 -10.42 -12.90
C ILE A 413 -6.83 -11.68 -13.34
N ASP A 414 -6.09 -12.69 -13.80
CA ASP A 414 -6.60 -13.93 -14.39
C ASP A 414 -7.69 -13.64 -15.45
N GLY A 415 -7.43 -12.65 -16.32
CA GLY A 415 -8.34 -12.20 -17.40
C GLY A 415 -9.60 -11.46 -16.94
N SER A 416 -9.78 -11.24 -15.64
CA SER A 416 -10.91 -10.50 -15.08
C SER A 416 -10.52 -9.06 -14.78
N LYS A 417 -11.27 -8.09 -15.31
CA LYS A 417 -11.04 -6.67 -15.04
C LYS A 417 -11.34 -6.35 -13.58
N VAL A 418 -10.32 -5.92 -12.83
CA VAL A 418 -10.41 -5.63 -11.39
C VAL A 418 -10.36 -4.14 -11.06
N ALA A 419 -9.76 -3.31 -11.92
CA ALA A 419 -9.75 -1.87 -11.73
C ALA A 419 -9.69 -1.12 -13.06
N THR A 420 -10.21 0.12 -13.04
CA THR A 420 -10.01 1.10 -14.11
C THR A 420 -9.68 2.45 -13.49
N VAL A 421 -8.77 3.20 -14.11
CA VAL A 421 -8.46 4.58 -13.74
C VAL A 421 -8.49 5.41 -15.02
N GLU A 422 -9.32 6.44 -15.03
CA GLU A 422 -9.35 7.47 -16.08
C GLU A 422 -8.78 8.78 -15.48
N TYR A 423 -7.88 9.43 -16.19
CA TYR A 423 -7.23 10.66 -15.74
C TYR A 423 -7.11 11.67 -16.88
N ASP A 424 -7.79 12.81 -16.76
CA ASP A 424 -7.62 13.97 -17.64
C ASP A 424 -6.47 14.87 -17.12
N TYR A 425 -5.28 14.70 -17.68
CA TYR A 425 -4.11 15.53 -17.28
C TYR A 425 -4.21 17.00 -17.72
N GLY A 426 -5.27 17.39 -18.45
CA GLY A 426 -5.53 18.78 -18.78
C GLY A 426 -6.31 19.52 -17.71
N SER A 427 -7.31 18.89 -17.11
CA SER A 427 -8.08 19.39 -15.97
C SER A 427 -7.50 18.92 -14.64
N GLY A 428 -6.90 17.75 -14.60
CA GLY A 428 -6.43 17.06 -13.41
C GLY A 428 -7.50 16.14 -12.79
N ASP A 429 -8.66 16.00 -13.42
CA ASP A 429 -9.74 15.16 -12.91
C ASP A 429 -9.41 13.69 -13.09
N TYR A 430 -9.77 12.86 -12.11
CA TYR A 430 -9.65 11.41 -12.22
C TYR A 430 -10.91 10.69 -11.72
N GLU A 431 -11.13 9.51 -12.28
CA GLU A 431 -12.10 8.53 -11.79
C GLU A 431 -11.41 7.17 -11.70
N ALA A 432 -11.50 6.52 -10.56
CA ALA A 432 -10.99 5.17 -10.34
C ALA A 432 -12.12 4.25 -9.87
N ASN A 433 -12.28 3.12 -10.57
CA ASN A 433 -13.26 2.10 -10.23
C ASN A 433 -12.51 0.82 -9.84
N ILE A 434 -12.76 0.28 -8.65
CA ILE A 434 -12.14 -0.94 -8.13
C ILE A 434 -13.22 -2.02 -8.01
N GLY A 435 -13.35 -2.81 -9.05
CA GLY A 435 -14.40 -3.83 -9.15
C GLY A 435 -15.79 -3.26 -8.89
N ASN A 436 -16.52 -3.90 -7.97
CA ASN A 436 -17.81 -3.43 -7.46
C ASN A 436 -17.69 -2.83 -6.03
N TYR A 437 -16.46 -2.60 -5.55
CA TYR A 437 -16.19 -2.29 -4.16
C TYR A 437 -16.08 -0.79 -3.90
N ALA A 438 -15.44 -0.05 -4.80
CA ALA A 438 -15.23 1.37 -4.61
C ALA A 438 -15.23 2.13 -5.93
N ARG A 439 -15.80 3.31 -5.92
CA ARG A 439 -15.64 4.34 -6.94
C ARG A 439 -15.06 5.57 -6.25
N LEU A 440 -13.89 5.96 -6.73
CA LEU A 440 -13.16 7.13 -6.26
C LEU A 440 -13.15 8.16 -7.39
N ASN A 441 -13.41 9.39 -7.07
CA ASN A 441 -13.26 10.49 -8.01
C ASN A 441 -12.65 11.70 -7.32
N GLY A 442 -12.03 12.55 -8.09
CA GLY A 442 -11.39 13.74 -7.53
C GLY A 442 -10.45 14.41 -8.52
N THR A 443 -9.51 15.17 -7.98
CA THR A 443 -8.52 15.89 -8.77
C THR A 443 -7.11 15.58 -8.29
N LEU A 444 -6.18 15.51 -9.23
CA LEU A 444 -4.75 15.38 -8.97
C LEU A 444 -3.99 16.38 -9.84
N LYS A 445 -3.37 17.35 -9.23
CA LYS A 445 -2.61 18.42 -9.90
C LYS A 445 -1.26 18.61 -9.25
N SER A 446 -0.25 18.78 -10.06
CA SER A 446 1.09 19.07 -9.56
C SER A 446 1.79 20.06 -10.48
N ASP A 447 2.50 21.00 -9.88
CA ASP A 447 3.39 21.89 -10.56
C ASP A 447 4.70 22.07 -9.77
N ARG A 448 5.55 23.01 -10.17
CA ARG A 448 6.84 23.27 -9.49
C ARG A 448 6.69 23.85 -8.09
N LYS A 449 5.51 24.34 -7.72
CA LYS A 449 5.24 25.07 -6.46
C LYS A 449 4.39 24.27 -5.49
N GLY A 450 3.54 23.39 -6.02
CA GLY A 450 2.56 22.70 -5.21
C GLY A 450 2.10 21.37 -5.80
N PHE A 451 1.40 20.64 -4.95
CA PHE A 451 0.66 19.43 -5.27
C PHE A 451 -0.70 19.56 -4.60
N ALA A 452 -1.76 19.26 -5.32
CA ALA A 452 -3.11 19.24 -4.83
C ALA A 452 -3.80 17.94 -5.22
N PHE A 453 -4.41 17.32 -4.26
CA PHE A 453 -5.14 16.06 -4.43
C PHE A 453 -6.47 16.15 -3.70
N THR A 454 -7.54 15.76 -4.38
CA THR A 454 -8.86 15.53 -3.76
C THR A 454 -9.32 14.12 -4.07
N CYS A 455 -10.02 13.50 -3.15
CA CYS A 455 -10.61 12.18 -3.34
C CYS A 455 -11.98 12.13 -2.66
N ASP A 456 -13.00 11.84 -3.43
CA ASP A 456 -14.35 11.61 -2.94
C ASP A 456 -14.68 10.12 -3.10
N ALA A 457 -15.13 9.51 -2.01
CA ALA A 457 -15.55 8.12 -1.92
C ALA A 457 -16.76 8.01 -0.99
N ASP A 458 -17.91 7.70 -1.54
CA ASP A 458 -19.19 7.67 -0.80
C ASP A 458 -19.39 8.93 0.06
N ASP A 459 -19.40 8.80 1.40
CA ASP A 459 -19.59 9.89 2.34
C ASP A 459 -18.27 10.48 2.87
N ILE A 460 -17.13 10.05 2.32
CA ILE A 460 -15.80 10.53 2.74
C ILE A 460 -15.20 11.38 1.63
N SER A 461 -14.75 12.58 2.00
CA SER A 461 -13.98 13.47 1.13
C SER A 461 -12.62 13.76 1.76
N VAL A 462 -11.56 13.64 0.97
CA VAL A 462 -10.18 13.93 1.39
C VAL A 462 -9.61 15.00 0.48
N GLU A 463 -9.06 16.06 1.07
CA GLU A 463 -8.30 17.08 0.36
C GLU A 463 -6.88 17.15 0.94
N VAL A 464 -5.87 17.14 0.07
CA VAL A 464 -4.46 17.30 0.44
C VAL A 464 -3.83 18.37 -0.43
N ASN A 465 -3.30 19.40 0.19
CA ASN A 465 -2.57 20.46 -0.48
C ASN A 465 -1.15 20.55 0.05
N LEU A 466 -0.16 20.46 -0.86
CA LEU A 466 1.25 20.60 -0.54
C LEU A 466 1.80 21.84 -1.24
N SER A 467 2.51 22.67 -0.51
CA SER A 467 3.15 23.85 -1.04
C SER A 467 4.58 24.01 -0.52
N LYS A 468 5.40 24.76 -1.29
CA LYS A 468 6.70 25.22 -0.81
C LYS A 468 6.51 26.46 0.04
N GLY A 469 7.23 26.57 1.13
CA GLY A 469 7.08 27.57 2.16
C GLY A 469 6.42 26.94 3.39
N ALA A 470 6.88 27.31 4.57
CA ALA A 470 6.27 26.84 5.80
C ALA A 470 5.34 27.93 6.36
N ASP A 471 4.18 27.47 6.77
CA ASP A 471 3.26 28.24 7.60
C ASP A 471 3.23 27.56 8.97
N LEU A 472 3.75 28.25 10.00
CA LEU A 472 3.82 27.75 11.37
C LEU A 472 3.00 28.66 12.25
N GLU A 473 2.20 28.07 13.11
CA GLU A 473 1.45 28.79 14.13
C GLU A 473 2.32 29.09 15.35
N GLU A 474 2.01 30.18 16.06
CA GLU A 474 2.71 30.52 17.29
C GLU A 474 2.19 29.69 18.46
N ILE A 475 3.06 28.89 19.07
CA ILE A 475 2.77 28.17 20.31
C ILE A 475 3.17 29.05 21.47
N SER A 476 2.19 29.61 22.20
CA SER A 476 2.44 30.56 23.30
C SER A 476 1.44 30.38 24.43
N GLY A 477 1.93 30.44 25.68
CA GLY A 477 1.14 30.28 26.89
C GLY A 477 2.00 30.01 28.12
N ASP A 478 1.35 29.59 29.21
CA ASP A 478 2.03 29.16 30.42
C ASP A 478 2.67 27.78 30.18
N THR A 479 3.98 27.66 30.49
CA THR A 479 4.77 26.47 30.14
C THR A 479 4.77 25.46 31.26
N ILE A 480 4.43 24.21 30.97
CA ILE A 480 4.56 23.04 31.86
C ILE A 480 5.65 22.13 31.29
N ASP A 481 6.79 21.99 31.98
CA ASP A 481 7.89 21.10 31.60
C ASP A 481 7.57 19.66 32.02
N ILE A 482 7.06 18.86 31.11
CA ILE A 482 6.62 17.47 31.36
C ILE A 482 7.79 16.60 31.86
N GLY A 483 9.02 16.81 31.36
CA GLY A 483 10.20 16.06 31.77
C GLY A 483 10.60 16.28 33.22
N ASN A 484 10.21 17.43 33.79
CA ASN A 484 10.55 17.82 35.18
C ASN A 484 9.31 18.10 36.04
N ALA A 485 8.08 17.89 35.51
CA ALA A 485 6.84 18.08 36.23
C ALA A 485 6.73 17.14 37.46
N SER A 486 6.15 17.64 38.55
CA SER A 486 5.83 16.83 39.71
C SER A 486 4.67 15.87 39.45
N GLU A 487 4.54 14.83 40.28
CA GLU A 487 3.41 13.90 40.24
C GLU A 487 2.06 14.63 40.25
N ARG A 488 1.95 15.71 41.02
CA ARG A 488 0.71 16.49 41.10
C ARG A 488 0.39 17.18 39.79
N GLU A 489 1.37 17.80 39.14
CA GLU A 489 1.17 18.48 37.86
C GLU A 489 0.78 17.50 36.77
N ILE A 490 1.37 16.31 36.73
CA ILE A 490 0.99 15.25 35.79
C ILE A 490 -0.42 14.72 36.07
N ASN A 491 -0.80 14.53 37.35
CA ASN A 491 -2.14 14.09 37.69
C ASN A 491 -3.21 15.16 37.39
N ASP A 492 -2.91 16.43 37.64
CA ASP A 492 -3.81 17.54 37.29
C ASP A 492 -4.05 17.56 35.76
N LEU A 493 -2.98 17.45 34.95
CA LEU A 493 -3.05 17.31 33.49
C LEU A 493 -3.91 16.12 33.06
N TRP A 494 -3.70 14.94 33.69
CA TRP A 494 -4.46 13.74 33.37
C TRP A 494 -5.96 13.94 33.67
N MET A 495 -6.30 14.60 34.74
CA MET A 495 -7.69 14.89 35.11
C MET A 495 -8.35 15.83 34.10
N GLU A 496 -7.66 16.90 33.67
CA GLU A 496 -8.17 17.81 32.62
C GLU A 496 -8.40 17.06 31.29
N TYR A 497 -7.49 16.17 30.92
CA TYR A 497 -7.62 15.36 29.72
C TYR A 497 -8.81 14.38 29.82
N MET A 498 -8.99 13.75 30.98
CA MET A 498 -10.13 12.85 31.21
C MET A 498 -11.45 13.62 31.24
N ASP A 499 -11.50 14.82 31.85
CA ASP A 499 -12.69 15.67 31.82
C ASP A 499 -13.07 16.07 30.40
N LEU A 500 -12.08 16.32 29.51
CA LEU A 500 -12.32 16.56 28.11
C LEU A 500 -12.95 15.33 27.43
N ILE A 501 -12.34 14.13 27.59
CA ILE A 501 -12.86 12.90 27.01
C ILE A 501 -14.31 12.63 27.47
N TYR A 502 -14.61 12.84 28.73
CA TYR A 502 -15.96 12.62 29.26
C TYR A 502 -16.97 13.73 28.93
N SER A 503 -16.50 14.87 28.39
CA SER A 503 -17.37 15.95 27.93
C SER A 503 -17.89 15.73 26.51
N PHE A 504 -17.28 14.80 25.80
CA PHE A 504 -17.68 14.31 24.49
C PHE A 504 -18.55 13.04 24.60
#